data_2242f2179c6c723698aa6773af26cc68
#
_entry.id   2242f2179c6c723698aa6773af26cc68
#
_cell.length_a   1.000
_cell.length_b   1.000
_cell.length_c   1.000
_cell.angle_alpha   90.00
_cell.angle_beta   90.00
_cell.angle_gamma   90.00
#
_symmetry.space_group_name_H-M   'P 1'
#
loop_
_entity.id
_entity.type
_entity.pdbx_description
1 polymer ?
#
loop_
_entity_poly.entity_id
_entity_poly.type
_entity_poly.pdbx_seq_one_letter_code
_entity_poly.pdbx_strand_id
1 'polypeptide(L)'
;MALTGFLHGHAAWAASFQFRDFRLLWGSTLLQSLGMGMEHVALGWLVLELTDSPFMVGLASAARMAPFFFLGILSGAVADRVDRRVFLRFLASGAAVIAVLMAALLVTDVARVWHVMALAVAMGCIWAFTMTLRQAYTYDVVGPEYALNGLALNSLSQRVGGVAGALMAGAIIATLGVGAQYLAVSASYLAGGLVLLAVRGVGRAAATEHQPVLRSVVGYVQLIKGNHTLMILMLLAAATEVFGFTHQSLLPVFARDELHVGAVGLGVMSAVRQGGGILGLLLLASLGDFRRKGQVMFAAAVAFGLGLMVFSVATNIFVFVLVLALVNASASVADTLYKTLMQRNVPNEQRGRAMGSWVLSIGTAPAGHIGIGAVAGTLGAPAALLINGGILTFIGVTTALGLPRIRRLS
;
A
#
# COMPACT_ATOMS: atom_id res chain seq x y z
N MET A 1 34.42 -21.58 -22.73
CA MET A 1 33.07 -21.78 -22.12
C MET A 1 32.77 -20.91 -20.88
N ALA A 2 33.70 -20.13 -20.34
CA ALA A 2 33.49 -19.32 -19.13
C ALA A 2 33.08 -17.84 -19.39
N LEU A 3 33.23 -17.32 -20.61
CA LEU A 3 32.87 -15.93 -20.96
C LEU A 3 31.41 -15.71 -21.43
N THR A 4 30.72 -16.78 -21.82
CA THR A 4 29.30 -16.72 -22.21
C THR A 4 28.35 -16.67 -21.01
N GLY A 5 28.77 -17.16 -19.84
CA GLY A 5 27.99 -17.10 -18.59
C GLY A 5 27.86 -15.69 -18.00
N PHE A 6 28.85 -14.82 -18.20
CA PHE A 6 28.86 -13.47 -17.64
C PHE A 6 27.92 -12.50 -18.35
N LEU A 7 27.71 -12.69 -19.67
CA LEU A 7 26.79 -11.85 -20.45
C LEU A 7 25.32 -12.21 -20.24
N HIS A 8 25.00 -13.44 -19.80
CA HIS A 8 23.65 -13.84 -19.42
C HIS A 8 23.21 -13.33 -18.04
N GLY A 9 24.16 -13.04 -17.14
CA GLY A 9 23.87 -12.51 -15.81
C GLY A 9 23.36 -11.06 -15.78
N HIS A 10 23.78 -10.23 -16.73
CA HIS A 10 23.37 -8.83 -16.79
C HIS A 10 21.96 -8.60 -17.38
N ALA A 11 21.39 -9.58 -18.06
CA ALA A 11 20.03 -9.50 -18.62
C ALA A 11 18.97 -10.16 -17.74
N ALA A 12 19.35 -10.97 -16.75
CA ALA A 12 18.40 -11.77 -15.96
C ALA A 12 17.41 -10.92 -15.15
N TRP A 13 17.84 -9.79 -14.59
CA TRP A 13 16.98 -8.89 -13.82
C TRP A 13 15.91 -8.20 -14.69
N ALA A 14 16.15 -8.06 -15.99
CA ALA A 14 15.27 -7.38 -16.94
C ALA A 14 14.59 -8.36 -17.92
N ALA A 15 14.61 -9.65 -17.62
CA ALA A 15 14.15 -10.70 -18.55
C ALA A 15 12.70 -10.50 -19.03
N SER A 16 11.80 -10.02 -18.19
CA SER A 16 10.40 -9.76 -18.57
C SER A 16 10.26 -8.63 -19.61
N PHE A 17 11.23 -7.72 -19.73
CA PHE A 17 11.17 -6.66 -20.74
C PHE A 17 11.36 -7.16 -22.19
N GLN A 18 11.75 -8.43 -22.41
CA GLN A 18 11.72 -9.03 -23.75
C GLN A 18 10.30 -9.03 -24.36
N PHE A 19 9.25 -9.14 -23.51
CA PHE A 19 7.85 -9.13 -23.94
C PHE A 19 7.38 -7.70 -24.20
N ARG A 20 6.93 -7.40 -25.44
CA ARG A 20 6.41 -6.07 -25.81
C ARG A 20 5.25 -5.64 -24.90
N ASP A 21 4.30 -6.53 -24.66
CA ASP A 21 3.10 -6.23 -23.88
C ASP A 21 3.43 -6.01 -22.40
N PHE A 22 4.50 -6.66 -21.89
CA PHE A 22 4.99 -6.38 -20.54
C PHE A 22 5.61 -4.97 -20.43
N ARG A 23 6.38 -4.52 -21.42
CA ARG A 23 6.92 -3.15 -21.43
C ARG A 23 5.81 -2.10 -21.37
N LEU A 24 4.73 -2.31 -22.12
CA LEU A 24 3.55 -1.44 -22.12
C LEU A 24 2.81 -1.50 -20.78
N LEU A 25 2.60 -2.70 -20.24
CA LEU A 25 1.97 -2.89 -18.95
C LEU A 25 2.79 -2.23 -17.83
N TRP A 26 4.11 -2.37 -17.86
CA TRP A 26 5.03 -1.76 -16.90
C TRP A 26 4.99 -0.24 -16.98
N GLY A 27 5.04 0.34 -18.18
CA GLY A 27 4.93 1.78 -18.41
C GLY A 27 3.58 2.34 -17.94
N SER A 28 2.49 1.64 -18.24
CA SER A 28 1.16 1.96 -17.72
C SER A 28 1.11 1.91 -16.19
N THR A 29 1.75 0.90 -15.60
CA THR A 29 1.83 0.76 -14.13
C THR A 29 2.57 1.94 -13.52
N LEU A 30 3.68 2.37 -14.12
CA LEU A 30 4.46 3.51 -13.65
C LEU A 30 3.63 4.79 -13.65
N LEU A 31 2.96 5.09 -14.77
CA LEU A 31 2.11 6.28 -14.91
C LEU A 31 0.95 6.28 -13.91
N GLN A 32 0.23 5.16 -13.81
CA GLN A 32 -0.88 5.05 -12.85
C GLN A 32 -0.42 5.14 -11.40
N SER A 33 0.77 4.60 -11.08
CA SER A 33 1.34 4.68 -9.73
C SER A 33 1.83 6.08 -9.39
N LEU A 34 2.29 6.83 -10.39
CA LEU A 34 2.58 8.26 -10.25
C LEU A 34 1.28 9.02 -9.90
N GLY A 35 0.18 8.79 -10.63
CA GLY A 35 -1.13 9.36 -10.32
C GLY A 35 -1.62 8.99 -8.92
N MET A 36 -1.45 7.72 -8.52
CA MET A 36 -1.84 7.24 -7.19
C MET A 36 -1.01 7.89 -6.06
N GLY A 37 0.30 8.06 -6.27
CA GLY A 37 1.17 8.78 -5.33
C GLY A 37 0.76 10.24 -5.17
N MET A 38 0.45 10.91 -6.29
CA MET A 38 -0.07 12.27 -6.30
C MET A 38 -1.42 12.38 -5.58
N GLU A 39 -2.37 11.49 -5.88
CA GLU A 39 -3.70 11.48 -5.29
C GLU A 39 -3.68 11.23 -3.78
N HIS A 40 -2.79 10.35 -3.32
CA HIS A 40 -2.65 10.05 -1.90
C HIS A 40 -2.24 11.29 -1.07
N VAL A 41 -1.31 12.08 -1.59
CA VAL A 41 -0.88 13.34 -0.97
C VAL A 41 -1.99 14.39 -1.03
N ALA A 42 -2.63 14.52 -2.21
CA ALA A 42 -3.68 15.51 -2.44
C ALA A 42 -4.93 15.26 -1.58
N LEU A 43 -5.35 14.01 -1.39
CA LEU A 43 -6.53 13.66 -0.59
C LEU A 43 -6.39 14.15 0.86
N GLY A 44 -5.28 13.81 1.50
CA GLY A 44 -5.04 14.18 2.89
C GLY A 44 -4.90 15.69 3.08
N TRP A 45 -4.18 16.35 2.17
CA TRP A 45 -4.01 17.80 2.17
C TRP A 45 -5.34 18.53 1.96
N LEU A 46 -6.09 18.16 0.94
CA LEU A 46 -7.39 18.77 0.60
C LEU A 46 -8.40 18.66 1.74
N VAL A 47 -8.51 17.47 2.36
CA VAL A 47 -9.44 17.30 3.48
C VAL A 47 -9.05 18.17 4.66
N LEU A 48 -7.75 18.29 4.93
CA LEU A 48 -7.26 19.16 6.00
C LEU A 48 -7.53 20.64 5.70
N GLU A 49 -7.34 21.09 4.44
CA GLU A 49 -7.67 22.47 4.01
C GLU A 49 -9.17 22.79 4.12
N LEU A 50 -10.04 21.82 3.77
CA LEU A 50 -11.49 22.04 3.79
C LEU A 50 -12.11 21.99 5.19
N THR A 51 -11.46 21.31 6.15
CA THR A 51 -12.12 20.97 7.42
C THR A 51 -11.37 21.38 8.67
N ASP A 52 -10.09 21.73 8.57
CA ASP A 52 -9.18 21.94 9.71
C ASP A 52 -9.23 20.81 10.75
N SER A 53 -9.59 19.59 10.32
CA SER A 53 -9.87 18.48 11.22
C SER A 53 -9.00 17.25 10.94
N PRO A 54 -8.07 16.88 11.83
CA PRO A 54 -7.34 15.61 11.76
C PRO A 54 -8.26 14.38 11.73
N PHE A 55 -9.42 14.47 12.40
CA PHE A 55 -10.42 13.42 12.36
C PHE A 55 -10.95 13.18 10.94
N MET A 56 -11.26 14.25 10.21
CA MET A 56 -11.74 14.16 8.83
C MET A 56 -10.68 13.60 7.87
N VAL A 57 -9.40 13.88 8.09
CA VAL A 57 -8.30 13.27 7.33
C VAL A 57 -8.23 11.76 7.58
N GLY A 58 -8.36 11.34 8.84
CA GLY A 58 -8.46 9.93 9.19
C GLY A 58 -9.67 9.26 8.56
N LEU A 59 -10.84 9.90 8.60
CA LEU A 59 -12.08 9.41 8.00
C LEU A 59 -11.97 9.28 6.48
N ALA A 60 -11.34 10.24 5.78
CA ALA A 60 -11.11 10.16 4.34
C ALA A 60 -10.18 9.01 3.96
N SER A 61 -9.12 8.80 4.73
CA SER A 61 -8.22 7.65 4.57
C SER A 61 -8.95 6.33 4.79
N ALA A 62 -9.81 6.26 5.81
CA ALA A 62 -10.65 5.10 6.09
C ALA A 62 -11.65 4.85 4.95
N ALA A 63 -12.33 5.89 4.47
CA ALA A 63 -13.28 5.81 3.37
C ALA A 63 -12.63 5.27 2.09
N ARG A 64 -11.41 5.72 1.78
CA ARG A 64 -10.62 5.23 0.64
C ARG A 64 -10.22 3.76 0.79
N MET A 65 -9.92 3.29 2.00
CA MET A 65 -9.48 1.91 2.25
C MET A 65 -10.62 0.93 2.50
N ALA A 66 -11.79 1.38 2.94
CA ALA A 66 -12.92 0.52 3.26
C ALA A 66 -13.36 -0.40 2.10
N PRO A 67 -13.42 0.06 0.83
CA PRO A 67 -13.75 -0.82 -0.28
C PRO A 67 -12.80 -2.01 -0.44
N PHE A 68 -11.52 -1.84 -0.11
CA PHE A 68 -10.54 -2.92 -0.22
C PHE A 68 -10.88 -4.12 0.66
N PHE A 69 -11.43 -3.88 1.84
CA PHE A 69 -11.88 -4.96 2.73
C PHE A 69 -12.99 -5.80 2.09
N PHE A 70 -14.01 -5.15 1.53
CA PHE A 70 -15.15 -5.84 0.96
C PHE A 70 -14.86 -6.39 -0.45
N LEU A 71 -14.18 -5.60 -1.27
CA LEU A 71 -13.94 -5.92 -2.68
C LEU A 71 -12.64 -6.69 -2.92
N GLY A 72 -11.70 -6.69 -1.97
CA GLY A 72 -10.42 -7.39 -2.12
C GLY A 72 -10.59 -8.89 -2.35
N ILE A 73 -11.54 -9.54 -1.66
CA ILE A 73 -11.87 -10.95 -1.87
C ILE A 73 -12.64 -11.15 -3.19
N LEU A 74 -13.57 -10.23 -3.50
CA LEU A 74 -14.35 -10.28 -4.74
C LEU A 74 -13.50 -10.05 -5.98
N SER A 75 -12.44 -9.23 -5.86
CA SER A 75 -11.56 -8.88 -6.98
C SER A 75 -10.89 -10.09 -7.61
N GLY A 76 -10.53 -11.10 -6.83
CA GLY A 76 -10.01 -12.37 -7.34
C GLY A 76 -11.05 -13.11 -8.18
N ALA A 77 -12.27 -13.27 -7.67
CA ALA A 77 -13.34 -13.95 -8.38
C ALA A 77 -13.76 -13.23 -9.68
N VAL A 78 -13.68 -11.89 -9.68
CA VAL A 78 -13.93 -11.08 -10.88
C VAL A 78 -12.77 -11.25 -11.87
N ALA A 79 -11.50 -11.20 -11.40
CA ALA A 79 -10.31 -11.38 -12.23
C ALA A 79 -10.28 -12.71 -12.98
N ASP A 80 -10.99 -13.74 -12.45
CA ASP A 80 -11.11 -15.06 -13.08
C ASP A 80 -12.24 -15.15 -14.12
N ARG A 81 -13.09 -14.12 -14.24
CA ARG A 81 -14.26 -14.14 -15.13
C ARG A 81 -14.21 -13.12 -16.26
N VAL A 82 -13.36 -12.10 -16.14
CA VAL A 82 -13.30 -10.98 -17.07
C VAL A 82 -12.05 -11.03 -17.95
N ASP A 83 -12.09 -10.40 -19.11
CA ASP A 83 -10.86 -10.05 -19.82
C ASP A 83 -10.12 -9.00 -19.00
N ARG A 84 -9.02 -9.43 -18.35
CA ARG A 84 -8.22 -8.61 -17.43
C ARG A 84 -7.70 -7.34 -18.09
N ARG A 85 -7.36 -7.40 -19.39
CA ARG A 85 -6.91 -6.26 -20.18
C ARG A 85 -8.02 -5.22 -20.34
N VAL A 86 -9.20 -5.65 -20.76
CA VAL A 86 -10.35 -4.75 -20.97
C VAL A 86 -10.77 -4.13 -19.65
N PHE A 87 -10.80 -4.92 -18.58
CA PHE A 87 -11.23 -4.42 -17.27
C PHE A 87 -10.21 -3.44 -16.66
N LEU A 88 -8.89 -3.66 -16.86
CA LEU A 88 -7.86 -2.70 -16.46
C LEU A 88 -7.98 -1.36 -17.19
N ARG A 89 -8.36 -1.38 -18.47
CA ARG A 89 -8.64 -0.15 -19.24
C ARG A 89 -9.85 0.60 -18.66
N PHE A 90 -10.92 -0.12 -18.36
CA PHE A 90 -12.11 0.44 -17.74
C PHE A 90 -11.78 1.08 -16.38
N LEU A 91 -11.01 0.39 -15.54
CA LEU A 91 -10.59 0.92 -14.24
C LEU A 91 -9.70 2.17 -14.38
N ALA A 92 -8.76 2.18 -15.32
CA ALA A 92 -7.91 3.34 -15.58
C ALA A 92 -8.72 4.56 -16.07
N SER A 93 -9.71 4.34 -16.95
CA SER A 93 -10.62 5.39 -17.41
C SER A 93 -11.50 5.91 -16.28
N GLY A 94 -12.02 5.01 -15.43
CA GLY A 94 -12.80 5.38 -14.25
C GLY A 94 -11.99 6.23 -13.27
N ALA A 95 -10.73 5.86 -13.00
CA ALA A 95 -9.83 6.65 -12.16
C ALA A 95 -9.58 8.05 -12.72
N ALA A 96 -9.37 8.15 -14.03
CA ALA A 96 -9.20 9.43 -14.70
C ALA A 96 -10.45 10.31 -14.60
N VAL A 97 -11.63 9.73 -14.81
CA VAL A 97 -12.91 10.45 -14.67
C VAL A 97 -13.11 10.96 -13.25
N ILE A 98 -12.85 10.13 -12.23
CA ILE A 98 -12.93 10.54 -10.82
C ILE A 98 -11.99 11.72 -10.55
N ALA A 99 -10.77 11.68 -11.07
CA ALA A 99 -9.81 12.76 -10.88
C ALA A 99 -10.22 14.05 -11.61
N VAL A 100 -10.79 13.95 -12.82
CA VAL A 100 -11.36 15.11 -13.55
C VAL A 100 -12.55 15.72 -12.78
N LEU A 101 -13.45 14.88 -12.27
CA LEU A 101 -14.59 15.34 -11.47
C LEU A 101 -14.12 16.09 -10.22
N MET A 102 -13.11 15.57 -9.52
CA MET A 102 -12.53 16.25 -8.37
C MET A 102 -11.90 17.59 -8.79
N ALA A 103 -11.11 17.61 -9.87
CA ALA A 103 -10.53 18.85 -10.39
C ALA A 103 -11.60 19.88 -10.75
N ALA A 104 -12.67 19.46 -11.42
CA ALA A 104 -13.79 20.33 -11.79
C ALA A 104 -14.48 20.93 -10.56
N LEU A 105 -14.75 20.10 -9.54
CA LEU A 105 -15.36 20.59 -8.29
C LEU A 105 -14.49 21.63 -7.58
N LEU A 106 -13.15 21.43 -7.63
CA LEU A 106 -12.19 22.37 -7.01
C LEU A 106 -12.04 23.66 -7.79
N VAL A 107 -11.94 23.59 -9.12
CA VAL A 107 -11.79 24.76 -9.98
C VAL A 107 -13.06 25.64 -9.98
N THR A 108 -14.24 25.02 -9.82
CA THR A 108 -15.53 25.74 -9.72
C THR A 108 -15.87 26.19 -8.31
N ASP A 109 -15.01 25.93 -7.33
CA ASP A 109 -15.17 26.27 -5.91
C ASP A 109 -16.47 25.72 -5.26
N VAL A 110 -17.00 24.62 -5.81
CA VAL A 110 -18.19 23.93 -5.27
C VAL A 110 -17.83 22.64 -4.50
N ALA A 111 -16.52 22.38 -4.36
CA ALA A 111 -16.04 21.21 -3.63
C ALA A 111 -16.47 21.26 -2.16
N ARG A 112 -17.06 20.14 -1.69
CA ARG A 112 -17.44 19.94 -0.29
C ARG A 112 -16.88 18.63 0.21
N VAL A 113 -16.71 18.50 1.50
CA VAL A 113 -16.12 17.30 2.13
C VAL A 113 -16.80 16.00 1.69
N TRP A 114 -18.13 16.00 1.56
CA TRP A 114 -18.85 14.79 1.13
C TRP A 114 -18.53 14.37 -0.31
N HIS A 115 -18.23 15.34 -1.22
CA HIS A 115 -17.75 15.03 -2.58
C HIS A 115 -16.41 14.30 -2.50
N VAL A 116 -15.48 14.83 -1.67
CA VAL A 116 -14.16 14.24 -1.47
C VAL A 116 -14.28 12.82 -0.91
N MET A 117 -15.15 12.61 0.09
CA MET A 117 -15.39 11.29 0.67
C MET A 117 -15.97 10.30 -0.34
N ALA A 118 -16.98 10.72 -1.12
CA ALA A 118 -17.61 9.86 -2.13
C ALA A 118 -16.61 9.45 -3.23
N LEU A 119 -15.80 10.40 -3.72
CA LEU A 119 -14.80 10.13 -4.74
C LEU A 119 -13.62 9.31 -4.17
N ALA A 120 -13.26 9.47 -2.89
CA ALA A 120 -12.27 8.63 -2.22
C ALA A 120 -12.73 7.16 -2.12
N VAL A 121 -14.01 6.92 -1.78
CA VAL A 121 -14.59 5.56 -1.81
C VAL A 121 -14.56 4.99 -3.22
N ALA A 122 -14.97 5.75 -4.24
CA ALA A 122 -14.96 5.30 -5.64
C ALA A 122 -13.53 4.95 -6.11
N MET A 123 -12.54 5.78 -5.76
CA MET A 123 -11.14 5.51 -6.06
C MET A 123 -10.63 4.25 -5.32
N GLY A 124 -11.05 4.05 -4.07
CA GLY A 124 -10.77 2.84 -3.29
C GLY A 124 -11.31 1.57 -3.95
N CYS A 125 -12.53 1.62 -4.53
CA CYS A 125 -13.09 0.50 -5.32
C CYS A 125 -12.20 0.18 -6.54
N ILE A 126 -11.81 1.19 -7.30
CA ILE A 126 -10.94 1.03 -8.47
C ILE A 126 -9.61 0.41 -8.06
N TRP A 127 -9.01 0.89 -6.97
CA TRP A 127 -7.72 0.40 -6.49
C TRP A 127 -7.78 -1.07 -6.06
N ALA A 128 -8.86 -1.50 -5.35
CA ALA A 128 -9.04 -2.87 -4.91
C ALA A 128 -9.03 -3.87 -6.10
N PHE A 129 -9.71 -3.54 -7.20
CA PHE A 129 -9.70 -4.37 -8.40
C PHE A 129 -8.38 -4.28 -9.16
N THR A 130 -7.83 -3.06 -9.31
CA THR A 130 -6.60 -2.83 -10.10
C THR A 130 -5.42 -3.63 -9.58
N MET A 131 -5.23 -3.73 -8.26
CA MET A 131 -4.13 -4.49 -7.66
C MET A 131 -4.17 -5.96 -8.07
N THR A 132 -5.32 -6.61 -7.91
CA THR A 132 -5.49 -8.03 -8.19
C THR A 132 -5.38 -8.34 -9.68
N LEU A 133 -6.10 -7.57 -10.52
CA LEU A 133 -6.08 -7.78 -11.95
C LEU A 133 -4.69 -7.56 -12.57
N ARG A 134 -3.97 -6.55 -12.10
CA ARG A 134 -2.62 -6.26 -12.61
C ARG A 134 -1.63 -7.37 -12.30
N GLN A 135 -1.68 -7.95 -11.09
CA GLN A 135 -0.83 -9.09 -10.75
C GLN A 135 -1.15 -10.30 -11.64
N ALA A 136 -2.44 -10.63 -11.79
CA ALA A 136 -2.87 -11.73 -12.63
C ALA A 136 -2.51 -11.51 -14.11
N TYR A 137 -2.74 -10.29 -14.63
CA TYR A 137 -2.42 -9.96 -16.02
C TYR A 137 -0.91 -9.93 -16.28
N THR A 138 -0.10 -9.56 -15.31
CA THR A 138 1.37 -9.69 -15.42
C THR A 138 1.75 -11.14 -15.68
N TYR A 139 1.19 -12.07 -14.93
CA TYR A 139 1.43 -13.50 -15.10
C TYR A 139 1.01 -13.98 -16.51
N ASP A 140 -0.16 -13.54 -17.01
CA ASP A 140 -0.63 -13.90 -18.34
C ASP A 140 0.31 -13.42 -19.45
N VAL A 141 0.89 -12.22 -19.29
CA VAL A 141 1.74 -11.59 -20.30
C VAL A 141 3.14 -12.21 -20.37
N VAL A 142 3.73 -12.52 -19.20
CA VAL A 142 5.13 -13.01 -19.18
C VAL A 142 5.24 -14.52 -19.06
N GLY A 143 4.16 -15.22 -18.70
CA GLY A 143 4.12 -16.65 -18.46
C GLY A 143 4.75 -17.08 -17.13
N PRO A 144 4.59 -18.37 -16.74
CA PRO A 144 5.02 -18.87 -15.43
C PRO A 144 6.53 -18.78 -15.20
N GLU A 145 7.33 -18.91 -16.25
CA GLU A 145 8.79 -18.88 -16.17
C GLU A 145 9.33 -17.51 -15.73
N TYR A 146 8.71 -16.41 -16.22
CA TYR A 146 9.13 -15.04 -15.94
C TYR A 146 8.23 -14.32 -14.93
N ALA A 147 7.24 -15.01 -14.37
CA ALA A 147 6.23 -14.40 -13.50
C ALA A 147 6.84 -13.69 -12.28
N LEU A 148 7.83 -14.31 -11.61
CA LEU A 148 8.50 -13.71 -10.47
C LEU A 148 9.22 -12.40 -10.86
N ASN A 149 9.94 -12.41 -11.98
CA ASN A 149 10.64 -11.24 -12.50
C ASN A 149 9.65 -10.13 -12.90
N GLY A 150 8.58 -10.46 -13.62
CA GLY A 150 7.53 -9.51 -14.02
C GLY A 150 6.83 -8.86 -12.83
N LEU A 151 6.45 -9.64 -11.82
CA LEU A 151 5.82 -9.14 -10.59
C LEU A 151 6.77 -8.24 -9.78
N ALA A 152 8.06 -8.61 -9.69
CA ALA A 152 9.07 -7.79 -9.02
C ALA A 152 9.27 -6.44 -9.72
N LEU A 153 9.38 -6.43 -11.06
CA LEU A 153 9.51 -5.21 -11.86
C LEU A 153 8.25 -4.33 -11.76
N ASN A 154 7.06 -4.91 -11.75
CA ASN A 154 5.82 -4.16 -11.53
C ASN A 154 5.77 -3.54 -10.13
N SER A 155 6.22 -4.26 -9.11
CA SER A 155 6.32 -3.72 -7.75
C SER A 155 7.32 -2.56 -7.67
N LEU A 156 8.45 -2.65 -8.37
CA LEU A 156 9.41 -1.57 -8.48
C LEU A 156 8.80 -0.34 -9.16
N SER A 157 8.09 -0.53 -10.28
CA SER A 157 7.37 0.52 -10.99
C SER A 157 6.37 1.26 -10.07
N GLN A 158 5.61 0.51 -9.27
CA GLN A 158 4.67 1.09 -8.31
C GLN A 158 5.37 1.95 -7.26
N ARG A 159 6.49 1.50 -6.72
CA ARG A 159 7.25 2.25 -5.71
C ARG A 159 7.89 3.51 -6.30
N VAL A 160 8.54 3.39 -7.46
CA VAL A 160 9.17 4.53 -8.15
C VAL A 160 8.10 5.55 -8.55
N GLY A 161 7.00 5.11 -9.15
CA GLY A 161 5.88 5.98 -9.50
C GLY A 161 5.27 6.67 -8.28
N GLY A 162 5.09 5.92 -7.18
CA GLY A 162 4.57 6.47 -5.93
C GLY A 162 5.47 7.54 -5.30
N VAL A 163 6.80 7.31 -5.27
CA VAL A 163 7.78 8.30 -4.78
C VAL A 163 7.76 9.55 -5.65
N ALA A 164 7.87 9.38 -6.98
CA ALA A 164 7.85 10.50 -7.92
C ALA A 164 6.52 11.28 -7.84
N GLY A 165 5.39 10.57 -7.76
CA GLY A 165 4.08 11.17 -7.61
C GLY A 165 3.94 11.99 -6.34
N ALA A 166 4.44 11.48 -5.21
CA ALA A 166 4.40 12.21 -3.94
C ALA A 166 5.20 13.52 -4.00
N LEU A 167 6.40 13.51 -4.59
CA LEU A 167 7.22 14.72 -4.76
C LEU A 167 6.55 15.70 -5.71
N MET A 168 6.03 15.24 -6.83
CA MET A 168 5.30 16.09 -7.78
C MET A 168 4.06 16.71 -7.14
N ALA A 169 3.32 15.94 -6.32
CA ALA A 169 2.15 16.45 -5.62
C ALA A 169 2.49 17.65 -4.73
N GLY A 170 3.51 17.51 -3.90
CA GLY A 170 3.94 18.61 -3.03
C GLY A 170 4.31 19.86 -3.80
N ALA A 171 5.05 19.72 -4.90
CA ALA A 171 5.44 20.83 -5.75
C ALA A 171 4.23 21.49 -6.47
N ILE A 172 3.33 20.67 -7.05
CA ILE A 172 2.17 21.20 -7.78
C ILE A 172 1.19 21.88 -6.83
N ILE A 173 0.90 21.27 -5.67
CA ILE A 173 0.00 21.87 -4.67
C ILE A 173 0.53 23.22 -4.21
N ALA A 174 1.83 23.31 -3.92
CA ALA A 174 2.44 24.56 -3.44
C ALA A 174 2.48 25.69 -4.46
N THR A 175 2.56 25.38 -5.76
CA THR A 175 2.72 26.38 -6.83
C THR A 175 1.43 26.68 -7.59
N LEU A 176 0.61 25.68 -7.84
CA LEU A 176 -0.58 25.74 -8.71
C LEU A 176 -1.89 25.38 -7.99
N GLY A 177 -1.79 24.96 -6.72
CA GLY A 177 -2.94 24.57 -5.91
C GLY A 177 -3.45 23.15 -6.16
N VAL A 178 -4.39 22.73 -5.30
CA VAL A 178 -4.92 21.35 -5.28
C VAL A 178 -5.75 21.03 -6.53
N GLY A 179 -6.42 22.01 -7.13
CA GLY A 179 -7.18 21.82 -8.38
C GLY A 179 -6.28 21.38 -9.54
N ALA A 180 -5.16 22.09 -9.76
CA ALA A 180 -4.15 21.70 -10.77
C ALA A 180 -3.51 20.35 -10.47
N GLN A 181 -3.34 20.02 -9.19
CA GLN A 181 -2.86 18.72 -8.75
C GLN A 181 -3.79 17.57 -9.22
N TYR A 182 -5.11 17.72 -9.07
CA TYR A 182 -6.06 16.69 -9.55
C TYR A 182 -6.13 16.61 -11.08
N LEU A 183 -5.85 17.69 -11.81
CA LEU A 183 -5.66 17.62 -13.27
C LEU A 183 -4.41 16.80 -13.64
N ALA A 184 -3.31 16.98 -12.92
CA ALA A 184 -2.10 16.16 -13.12
C ALA A 184 -2.34 14.68 -12.78
N VAL A 185 -3.11 14.39 -11.73
CA VAL A 185 -3.56 13.03 -11.38
C VAL A 185 -4.36 12.42 -12.54
N SER A 186 -5.32 13.17 -13.08
CA SER A 186 -6.13 12.74 -14.22
C SER A 186 -5.27 12.46 -15.45
N ALA A 187 -4.35 13.36 -15.78
CA ALA A 187 -3.44 13.18 -16.91
C ALA A 187 -2.59 11.89 -16.77
N SER A 188 -2.12 11.59 -15.56
CA SER A 188 -1.37 10.35 -15.28
C SER A 188 -2.21 9.09 -15.47
N TYR A 189 -3.45 9.08 -15.00
CA TYR A 189 -4.36 7.93 -15.20
C TYR A 189 -4.75 7.77 -16.67
N LEU A 190 -5.06 8.86 -17.37
CA LEU A 190 -5.34 8.86 -18.80
C LEU A 190 -4.15 8.34 -19.62
N ALA A 191 -2.95 8.86 -19.38
CA ALA A 191 -1.74 8.42 -20.05
C ALA A 191 -1.48 6.93 -19.82
N GLY A 192 -1.60 6.46 -18.57
CA GLY A 192 -1.49 5.04 -18.24
C GLY A 192 -2.56 4.18 -18.91
N GLY A 193 -3.81 4.67 -19.01
CA GLY A 193 -4.90 4.02 -19.74
C GLY A 193 -4.65 3.95 -21.24
N LEU A 194 -4.17 5.03 -21.85
CA LEU A 194 -3.82 5.07 -23.28
C LEU A 194 -2.71 4.07 -23.62
N VAL A 195 -1.69 3.95 -22.77
CA VAL A 195 -0.64 2.93 -22.95
C VAL A 195 -1.24 1.52 -22.95
N LEU A 196 -2.24 1.24 -22.09
CA LEU A 196 -2.92 -0.05 -22.06
C LEU A 196 -3.70 -0.35 -23.35
N LEU A 197 -4.12 0.66 -24.12
CA LEU A 197 -4.77 0.42 -25.41
C LEU A 197 -3.85 -0.25 -26.41
N ALA A 198 -2.55 0.01 -26.34
CA ALA A 198 -1.54 -0.59 -27.22
C ALA A 198 -1.18 -2.04 -26.85
N VAL A 199 -1.58 -2.54 -25.68
CA VAL A 199 -1.38 -3.93 -25.25
C VAL A 199 -2.32 -4.83 -26.03
N ARG A 200 -1.81 -5.92 -26.63
CA ARG A 200 -2.56 -6.83 -27.51
C ARG A 200 -2.86 -8.18 -26.87
N GLY A 201 -2.04 -8.63 -25.94
CA GLY A 201 -2.21 -9.93 -25.25
C GLY A 201 -3.59 -10.04 -24.59
N VAL A 202 -4.28 -11.15 -24.86
CA VAL A 202 -5.61 -11.43 -24.28
C VAL A 202 -5.43 -11.93 -22.85
N GLY A 203 -5.97 -11.22 -21.88
CA GLY A 203 -5.98 -11.62 -20.47
C GLY A 203 -7.18 -12.50 -20.15
N ARG A 204 -7.27 -13.69 -20.77
CA ARG A 204 -8.32 -14.64 -20.45
C ARG A 204 -7.91 -15.48 -19.26
N ALA A 205 -8.73 -15.50 -18.23
CA ALA A 205 -8.62 -16.49 -17.18
C ALA A 205 -8.75 -17.89 -17.78
N ALA A 206 -7.83 -18.80 -17.43
CA ALA A 206 -8.08 -20.20 -17.66
C ALA A 206 -9.33 -20.59 -16.87
N ALA A 207 -10.31 -21.21 -17.52
CA ALA A 207 -11.54 -21.69 -16.89
C ALA A 207 -11.19 -22.72 -15.81
N THR A 208 -10.96 -22.27 -14.60
CA THR A 208 -10.81 -23.10 -13.42
C THR A 208 -12.17 -23.28 -12.75
N GLU A 209 -12.46 -24.44 -12.23
CA GLU A 209 -13.70 -24.71 -11.49
C GLU A 209 -13.94 -23.61 -10.42
N HIS A 210 -15.03 -22.88 -10.58
CA HIS A 210 -15.33 -21.71 -9.78
C HIS A 210 -15.88 -22.13 -8.41
N GLN A 211 -15.07 -22.01 -7.38
CA GLN A 211 -15.60 -22.13 -6.03
C GLN A 211 -16.41 -20.89 -5.64
N PRO A 212 -17.57 -21.03 -5.00
CA PRO A 212 -18.33 -19.88 -4.51
C PRO A 212 -17.49 -19.05 -3.53
N VAL A 213 -17.48 -17.72 -3.69
CA VAL A 213 -16.72 -16.79 -2.85
C VAL A 213 -17.00 -17.01 -1.35
N LEU A 214 -18.27 -17.27 -1.01
CA LEU A 214 -18.69 -17.53 0.36
C LEU A 214 -17.99 -18.76 0.95
N ARG A 215 -17.80 -19.83 0.16
CA ARG A 215 -17.10 -21.04 0.58
C ARG A 215 -15.61 -20.78 0.85
N SER A 216 -15.01 -19.87 0.09
CA SER A 216 -13.63 -19.43 0.30
C SER A 216 -13.50 -18.67 1.62
N VAL A 217 -14.41 -17.73 1.91
CA VAL A 217 -14.42 -16.98 3.18
C VAL A 217 -14.60 -17.89 4.39
N VAL A 218 -15.54 -18.84 4.33
CA VAL A 218 -15.75 -19.84 5.39
C VAL A 218 -14.48 -20.69 5.57
N GLY A 219 -13.84 -21.09 4.47
CA GLY A 219 -12.58 -21.86 4.51
C GLY A 219 -11.44 -21.08 5.16
N TYR A 220 -11.36 -19.75 4.97
CA TYR A 220 -10.37 -18.89 5.67
C TYR A 220 -10.63 -18.85 7.18
N VAL A 221 -11.88 -18.61 7.58
CA VAL A 221 -12.24 -18.56 9.01
C VAL A 221 -11.96 -19.89 9.70
N GLN A 222 -12.28 -21.02 9.05
CA GLN A 222 -11.99 -22.35 9.60
C GLN A 222 -10.49 -22.60 9.73
N LEU A 223 -9.69 -22.21 8.73
CA LEU A 223 -8.23 -22.34 8.78
C LEU A 223 -7.63 -21.52 9.95
N ILE A 224 -8.08 -20.28 10.13
CA ILE A 224 -7.61 -19.40 11.21
C ILE A 224 -7.98 -20.00 12.57
N LYS A 225 -9.22 -20.45 12.75
CA LYS A 225 -9.68 -21.07 14.01
C LYS A 225 -8.93 -22.37 14.33
N GLY A 226 -8.53 -23.14 13.31
CA GLY A 226 -7.79 -24.37 13.47
C GLY A 226 -6.27 -24.21 13.67
N ASN A 227 -5.71 -23.01 13.44
CA ASN A 227 -4.27 -22.79 13.51
C ASN A 227 -3.94 -21.56 14.39
N HIS A 228 -3.62 -21.81 15.66
CA HIS A 228 -3.28 -20.76 16.62
C HIS A 228 -2.12 -19.86 16.17
N THR A 229 -1.09 -20.43 15.52
CA THR A 229 0.04 -19.65 15.01
C THR A 229 -0.41 -18.64 13.94
N LEU A 230 -1.24 -19.10 13.00
CA LEU A 230 -1.79 -18.24 11.96
C LEU A 230 -2.69 -17.14 12.55
N MET A 231 -3.52 -17.49 13.53
CA MET A 231 -4.39 -16.53 14.24
C MET A 231 -3.58 -15.44 14.95
N ILE A 232 -2.50 -15.82 15.66
CA ILE A 232 -1.63 -14.85 16.34
C ILE A 232 -0.92 -13.95 15.34
N LEU A 233 -0.36 -14.49 14.26
CA LEU A 233 0.29 -13.70 13.21
C LEU A 233 -0.70 -12.73 12.55
N MET A 234 -1.94 -13.16 12.33
CA MET A 234 -3.01 -12.30 11.80
C MET A 234 -3.35 -11.15 12.75
N LEU A 235 -3.47 -11.43 14.05
CA LEU A 235 -3.77 -10.41 15.06
C LEU A 235 -2.61 -9.41 15.22
N LEU A 236 -1.37 -9.87 15.16
CA LEU A 236 -0.19 -9.00 15.17
C LEU A 236 -0.12 -8.11 13.93
N ALA A 237 -0.41 -8.67 12.76
CA ALA A 237 -0.49 -7.89 11.52
C ALA A 237 -1.64 -6.85 11.62
N ALA A 238 -2.82 -7.24 12.11
CA ALA A 238 -3.94 -6.33 12.34
C ALA A 238 -3.60 -5.20 13.32
N ALA A 239 -2.91 -5.52 14.42
CA ALA A 239 -2.43 -4.50 15.37
C ALA A 239 -1.44 -3.53 14.70
N THR A 240 -0.55 -4.03 13.84
CA THR A 240 0.38 -3.20 13.07
C THR A 240 -0.36 -2.31 12.07
N GLU A 241 -1.43 -2.80 11.45
CA GLU A 241 -2.30 -1.98 10.57
C GLU A 241 -3.02 -0.88 11.35
N VAL A 242 -3.64 -1.23 12.47
CA VAL A 242 -4.45 -0.30 13.28
C VAL A 242 -3.60 0.75 13.99
N PHE A 243 -2.49 0.36 14.61
CA PHE A 243 -1.69 1.25 15.45
C PHE A 243 -0.40 1.74 14.77
N GLY A 244 0.07 1.04 13.74
CA GLY A 244 1.30 1.38 13.02
C GLY A 244 1.05 2.18 11.74
N PHE A 245 0.50 1.54 10.72
CA PHE A 245 0.38 2.15 9.38
C PHE A 245 -0.53 3.37 9.30
N THR A 246 -1.41 3.56 10.27
CA THR A 246 -2.31 4.72 10.35
C THR A 246 -1.62 6.06 10.56
N HIS A 247 -0.34 6.08 10.97
CA HIS A 247 0.47 7.30 11.07
C HIS A 247 0.49 8.11 9.76
N GLN A 248 0.34 7.44 8.62
CA GLN A 248 0.31 8.09 7.30
C GLN A 248 -0.82 9.12 7.14
N SER A 249 -1.97 8.92 7.83
CA SER A 249 -3.07 9.88 7.80
C SER A 249 -2.75 11.18 8.52
N LEU A 250 -1.78 11.17 9.43
CA LEU A 250 -1.37 12.36 10.16
C LEU A 250 -0.24 13.15 9.47
N LEU A 251 0.37 12.62 8.40
CA LEU A 251 1.44 13.33 7.67
C LEU A 251 1.01 14.73 7.18
N PRO A 252 -0.22 14.95 6.65
CA PRO A 252 -0.68 16.30 6.29
C PRO A 252 -0.75 17.24 7.49
N VAL A 253 -1.22 16.73 8.65
CA VAL A 253 -1.31 17.51 9.89
C VAL A 253 0.09 17.88 10.38
N PHE A 254 1.03 16.94 10.41
CA PHE A 254 2.42 17.24 10.75
C PHE A 254 3.07 18.24 9.80
N ALA A 255 2.82 18.12 8.48
CA ALA A 255 3.39 19.01 7.50
C ALA A 255 2.86 20.45 7.63
N ARG A 256 1.56 20.62 7.94
CA ARG A 256 0.92 21.92 8.02
C ARG A 256 1.06 22.54 9.42
N ASP A 257 0.68 21.79 10.46
CA ASP A 257 0.40 22.34 11.79
C ASP A 257 1.57 22.18 12.78
N GLU A 258 2.39 21.14 12.66
CA GLU A 258 3.48 20.85 13.61
C GLU A 258 4.85 21.35 13.10
N LEU A 259 5.16 21.07 11.84
CA LEU A 259 6.47 21.38 11.24
C LEU A 259 6.44 22.62 10.34
N HIS A 260 5.26 23.10 9.97
CA HIS A 260 5.04 24.26 9.10
C HIS A 260 5.82 24.21 7.78
N VAL A 261 6.00 23.01 7.22
CA VAL A 261 6.75 22.79 5.96
C VAL A 261 5.85 22.74 4.72
N GLY A 262 4.54 22.87 4.90
CA GLY A 262 3.55 22.99 3.83
C GLY A 262 3.45 21.74 2.94
N ALA A 263 2.84 21.92 1.76
CA ALA A 263 2.59 20.82 0.83
C ALA A 263 3.88 20.21 0.26
N VAL A 264 4.92 20.99 0.04
CA VAL A 264 6.24 20.48 -0.40
C VAL A 264 6.80 19.50 0.64
N GLY A 265 6.76 19.90 1.91
CA GLY A 265 7.19 19.05 3.02
C GLY A 265 6.38 17.74 3.09
N LEU A 266 5.06 17.80 2.89
CA LEU A 266 4.21 16.61 2.82
C LEU A 266 4.60 15.68 1.66
N GLY A 267 4.90 16.24 0.49
CA GLY A 267 5.39 15.50 -0.66
C GLY A 267 6.70 14.76 -0.35
N VAL A 268 7.67 15.45 0.27
CA VAL A 268 8.94 14.86 0.71
C VAL A 268 8.71 13.77 1.76
N MET A 269 7.91 14.03 2.80
CA MET A 269 7.58 13.02 3.82
C MET A 269 6.95 11.77 3.20
N SER A 270 6.01 11.94 2.27
CA SER A 270 5.36 10.83 1.59
C SER A 270 6.32 10.03 0.70
N ALA A 271 7.28 10.69 0.05
CA ALA A 271 8.34 10.06 -0.71
C ALA A 271 9.31 9.29 0.20
N VAL A 272 9.74 9.90 1.31
CA VAL A 272 10.61 9.28 2.31
C VAL A 272 9.94 8.07 2.95
N ARG A 273 8.66 8.13 3.25
CA ARG A 273 7.86 6.99 3.74
C ARG A 273 7.97 5.80 2.78
N GLN A 274 7.79 6.01 1.49
CA GLN A 274 7.92 4.95 0.50
C GLN A 274 9.36 4.47 0.32
N GLY A 275 10.32 5.40 0.29
CA GLY A 275 11.76 5.11 0.21
C GLY A 275 12.26 4.31 1.41
N GLY A 276 11.84 4.66 2.61
CA GLY A 276 12.13 3.91 3.84
C GLY A 276 11.64 2.46 3.74
N GLY A 277 10.43 2.26 3.22
CA GLY A 277 9.92 0.91 2.96
C GLY A 277 10.78 0.11 1.97
N ILE A 278 11.29 0.74 0.91
CA ILE A 278 12.22 0.10 -0.04
C ILE A 278 13.51 -0.30 0.68
N LEU A 279 14.11 0.61 1.45
CA LEU A 279 15.33 0.34 2.22
C LEU A 279 15.15 -0.85 3.17
N GLY A 280 14.04 -0.90 3.91
CA GLY A 280 13.73 -2.02 4.80
C GLY A 280 13.67 -3.36 4.06
N LEU A 281 13.06 -3.39 2.87
CA LEU A 281 12.99 -4.61 2.06
C LEU A 281 14.35 -5.01 1.49
N LEU A 282 15.19 -4.06 1.08
CA LEU A 282 16.54 -4.33 0.61
C LEU A 282 17.42 -4.89 1.74
N LEU A 283 17.31 -4.31 2.95
CA LEU A 283 17.97 -4.83 4.14
C LEU A 283 17.51 -6.24 4.47
N LEU A 284 16.21 -6.51 4.43
CA LEU A 284 15.68 -7.84 4.66
C LEU A 284 16.16 -8.84 3.60
N ALA A 285 16.18 -8.44 2.33
CA ALA A 285 16.65 -9.28 1.22
C ALA A 285 18.15 -9.60 1.33
N SER A 286 18.97 -8.67 1.84
CA SER A 286 20.41 -8.89 2.04
C SER A 286 20.73 -9.95 3.11
N LEU A 287 19.79 -10.22 4.03
CA LEU A 287 19.93 -11.27 5.04
C LEU A 287 19.71 -12.69 4.47
N GLY A 288 19.17 -12.82 3.26
CA GLY A 288 18.86 -14.11 2.65
C GLY A 288 17.85 -14.94 3.42
N ASP A 289 17.98 -16.27 3.38
CA ASP A 289 17.09 -17.18 4.15
C ASP A 289 17.68 -17.43 5.54
N PHE A 290 17.58 -16.45 6.41
CA PHE A 290 18.10 -16.53 7.78
C PHE A 290 17.17 -17.30 8.74
N ARG A 291 17.76 -17.87 9.77
CA ARG A 291 17.05 -18.50 10.89
C ARG A 291 16.50 -17.42 11.84
N ARG A 292 15.43 -17.74 12.62
CA ARG A 292 14.84 -16.86 13.64
C ARG A 292 14.07 -15.66 13.07
N LYS A 293 13.31 -15.89 11.97
CA LYS A 293 12.45 -14.85 11.35
C LYS A 293 11.46 -14.22 12.33
N GLY A 294 10.93 -15.03 13.28
CA GLY A 294 10.04 -14.53 14.34
C GLY A 294 10.71 -13.50 15.26
N GLN A 295 12.01 -13.63 15.57
CA GLN A 295 12.72 -12.64 16.38
C GLN A 295 12.88 -11.31 15.64
N VAL A 296 13.28 -11.37 14.37
CA VAL A 296 13.43 -10.17 13.53
C VAL A 296 12.08 -9.48 13.30
N MET A 297 11.00 -10.26 13.14
CA MET A 297 9.64 -9.75 13.02
C MET A 297 9.24 -8.94 14.27
N PHE A 298 9.44 -9.49 15.46
CA PHE A 298 9.14 -8.77 16.71
C PHE A 298 10.04 -7.56 16.91
N ALA A 299 11.34 -7.67 16.63
CA ALA A 299 12.27 -6.55 16.71
C ALA A 299 11.85 -5.41 15.77
N ALA A 300 11.44 -5.74 14.55
CA ALA A 300 10.96 -4.77 13.58
C ALA A 300 9.61 -4.13 14.03
N ALA A 301 8.68 -4.91 14.58
CA ALA A 301 7.40 -4.39 15.08
C ALA A 301 7.61 -3.45 16.30
N VAL A 302 8.51 -3.81 17.23
CA VAL A 302 8.88 -2.96 18.36
C VAL A 302 9.61 -1.70 17.90
N ALA A 303 10.56 -1.83 16.97
CA ALA A 303 11.27 -0.69 16.38
C ALA A 303 10.31 0.26 15.65
N PHE A 304 9.28 -0.29 14.98
CA PHE A 304 8.20 0.51 14.38
C PHE A 304 7.46 1.33 15.43
N GLY A 305 7.00 0.71 16.53
CA GLY A 305 6.29 1.40 17.61
C GLY A 305 7.14 2.46 18.31
N LEU A 306 8.39 2.12 18.69
CA LEU A 306 9.34 3.08 19.28
C LEU A 306 9.66 4.23 18.31
N GLY A 307 9.82 3.91 17.03
CA GLY A 307 10.03 4.91 15.99
C GLY A 307 8.87 5.90 15.89
N LEU A 308 7.61 5.44 15.99
CA LEU A 308 6.43 6.33 16.04
C LEU A 308 6.43 7.23 17.28
N MET A 309 6.87 6.73 18.43
CA MET A 309 7.01 7.54 19.64
C MET A 309 8.08 8.62 19.47
N VAL A 310 9.24 8.30 18.89
CA VAL A 310 10.29 9.30 18.58
C VAL A 310 9.81 10.28 17.53
N PHE A 311 9.09 9.80 16.52
CA PHE A 311 8.48 10.60 15.46
C PHE A 311 7.50 11.66 16.04
N SER A 312 6.74 11.31 17.07
CA SER A 312 5.75 12.19 17.71
C SER A 312 6.35 13.44 18.36
N VAL A 313 7.61 13.38 18.79
CA VAL A 313 8.30 14.49 19.48
C VAL A 313 9.35 15.19 18.61
N ALA A 314 9.49 14.79 17.36
CA ALA A 314 10.47 15.35 16.43
C ALA A 314 10.00 16.73 15.95
N THR A 315 10.69 17.78 16.35
CA THR A 315 10.41 19.18 15.94
C THR A 315 11.26 19.64 14.79
N ASN A 316 12.36 18.95 14.50
CA ASN A 316 13.26 19.27 13.40
C ASN A 316 12.96 18.39 12.18
N ILE A 317 12.79 19.01 11.01
CA ILE A 317 12.43 18.30 9.77
C ILE A 317 13.45 17.21 9.38
N PHE A 318 14.74 17.43 9.60
CA PHE A 318 15.77 16.43 9.25
C PHE A 318 15.67 15.18 10.15
N VAL A 319 15.48 15.39 11.45
CA VAL A 319 15.24 14.30 12.42
C VAL A 319 13.94 13.58 12.07
N PHE A 320 12.89 14.35 11.78
CA PHE A 320 11.58 13.82 11.39
C PHE A 320 11.67 12.91 10.16
N VAL A 321 12.33 13.38 9.08
CA VAL A 321 12.51 12.62 7.83
C VAL A 321 13.34 11.36 8.06
N LEU A 322 14.42 11.43 8.84
CA LEU A 322 15.25 10.27 9.17
C LEU A 322 14.45 9.22 9.95
N VAL A 323 13.75 9.64 10.99
CA VAL A 323 12.92 8.76 11.83
C VAL A 323 11.79 8.16 11.00
N LEU A 324 11.14 8.93 10.12
CA LEU A 324 10.10 8.45 9.22
C LEU A 324 10.62 7.36 8.26
N ALA A 325 11.84 7.51 7.74
CA ALA A 325 12.48 6.48 6.92
C ALA A 325 12.69 5.18 7.72
N LEU A 326 13.20 5.27 8.95
CA LEU A 326 13.44 4.11 9.84
C LEU A 326 12.12 3.44 10.26
N VAL A 327 11.11 4.23 10.59
CA VAL A 327 9.74 3.77 10.90
C VAL A 327 9.21 2.91 9.75
N ASN A 328 9.29 3.41 8.52
CA ASN A 328 8.74 2.70 7.37
C ASN A 328 9.63 1.53 6.91
N ALA A 329 10.94 1.58 7.14
CA ALA A 329 11.82 0.43 6.96
C ALA A 329 11.41 -0.71 7.90
N SER A 330 11.26 -0.42 9.20
CA SER A 330 10.83 -1.39 10.22
C SER A 330 9.43 -1.94 9.92
N ALA A 331 8.48 -1.08 9.53
CA ALA A 331 7.14 -1.46 9.12
C ALA A 331 7.13 -2.46 7.96
N SER A 332 7.93 -2.18 6.91
CA SER A 332 8.02 -3.05 5.73
C SER A 332 8.66 -4.39 6.04
N VAL A 333 9.66 -4.43 6.92
CA VAL A 333 10.28 -5.66 7.41
C VAL A 333 9.27 -6.50 8.18
N ALA A 334 8.57 -5.90 9.15
CA ALA A 334 7.56 -6.60 9.97
C ALA A 334 6.44 -7.17 9.09
N ASP A 335 5.86 -6.37 8.19
CA ASP A 335 4.78 -6.79 7.29
C ASP A 335 5.21 -7.94 6.37
N THR A 336 6.41 -7.88 5.81
CA THR A 336 6.94 -8.96 4.95
C THR A 336 7.16 -10.24 5.74
N LEU A 337 7.63 -10.15 6.97
CA LEU A 337 7.83 -11.32 7.82
C LEU A 337 6.50 -11.91 8.31
N TYR A 338 5.47 -11.09 8.60
CA TYR A 338 4.12 -11.63 8.84
C TYR A 338 3.63 -12.49 7.68
N LYS A 339 3.69 -11.98 6.45
CA LYS A 339 3.29 -12.73 5.24
C LYS A 339 4.09 -14.02 5.07
N THR A 340 5.40 -13.93 5.21
CA THR A 340 6.32 -15.08 5.06
C THR A 340 6.01 -16.15 6.09
N LEU A 341 5.86 -15.77 7.36
CA LEU A 341 5.58 -16.72 8.43
C LEU A 341 4.17 -17.30 8.34
N MET A 342 3.16 -16.54 7.92
CA MET A 342 1.82 -17.08 7.63
C MET A 342 1.88 -18.16 6.55
N GLN A 343 2.62 -17.94 5.45
CA GLN A 343 2.75 -18.92 4.36
C GLN A 343 3.56 -20.14 4.75
N ARG A 344 4.60 -19.99 5.58
CA ARG A 344 5.45 -21.11 6.00
C ARG A 344 4.80 -22.01 7.05
N ASN A 345 3.83 -21.52 7.80
CA ASN A 345 3.16 -22.28 8.86
C ASN A 345 1.89 -23.02 8.39
N VAL A 346 1.70 -23.17 7.09
CA VAL A 346 0.61 -23.94 6.48
C VAL A 346 1.13 -24.80 5.34
N PRO A 347 0.46 -25.94 5.03
CA PRO A 347 0.76 -26.73 3.84
C PRO A 347 0.65 -25.92 2.53
N ASN A 348 1.34 -26.39 1.48
CA ASN A 348 1.38 -25.68 0.19
C ASN A 348 -0.02 -25.38 -0.37
N GLU A 349 -0.96 -26.31 -0.23
CA GLU A 349 -2.33 -26.22 -0.72
C GLU A 349 -3.14 -25.13 0.00
N GLN A 350 -2.70 -24.74 1.20
CA GLN A 350 -3.37 -23.75 2.05
C GLN A 350 -2.70 -22.37 2.02
N ARG A 351 -1.57 -22.20 1.33
CA ARG A 351 -0.84 -20.92 1.27
C ARG A 351 -1.68 -19.75 0.76
N GLY A 352 -2.51 -20.00 -0.26
CA GLY A 352 -3.46 -18.99 -0.75
C GLY A 352 -4.45 -18.55 0.34
N ARG A 353 -4.96 -19.51 1.13
CA ARG A 353 -5.86 -19.22 2.26
C ARG A 353 -5.14 -18.47 3.39
N ALA A 354 -3.88 -18.80 3.68
CA ALA A 354 -3.08 -18.07 4.66
C ALA A 354 -2.89 -16.59 4.25
N MET A 355 -2.71 -16.30 2.96
CA MET A 355 -2.68 -14.93 2.45
C MET A 355 -4.02 -14.20 2.62
N GLY A 356 -5.14 -14.90 2.58
CA GLY A 356 -6.45 -14.35 2.94
C GLY A 356 -6.49 -13.80 4.37
N SER A 357 -5.79 -14.44 5.32
CA SER A 357 -5.67 -13.95 6.71
C SER A 357 -4.94 -12.60 6.77
N TRP A 358 -3.90 -12.41 5.95
CA TRP A 358 -3.21 -11.12 5.84
C TRP A 358 -4.12 -10.04 5.23
N VAL A 359 -4.92 -10.35 4.20
CA VAL A 359 -5.91 -9.43 3.63
C VAL A 359 -6.94 -9.01 4.67
N LEU A 360 -7.40 -9.93 5.52
CA LEU A 360 -8.28 -9.62 6.65
C LEU A 360 -7.62 -8.68 7.66
N SER A 361 -6.31 -8.82 7.91
CA SER A 361 -5.57 -7.89 8.78
C SER A 361 -5.55 -6.48 8.20
N ILE A 362 -5.27 -6.31 6.90
CA ILE A 362 -5.36 -4.99 6.24
C ILE A 362 -6.77 -4.41 6.33
N GLY A 363 -7.78 -5.26 6.27
CA GLY A 363 -9.18 -4.85 6.40
C GLY A 363 -9.52 -4.14 7.72
N THR A 364 -8.66 -4.21 8.73
CA THR A 364 -8.80 -3.45 9.99
C THR A 364 -8.29 -2.01 9.89
N ALA A 365 -7.53 -1.66 8.86
CA ALA A 365 -6.95 -0.33 8.67
C ALA A 365 -7.97 0.82 8.74
N PRO A 366 -9.18 0.74 8.16
CA PRO A 366 -10.18 1.81 8.28
C PRO A 366 -10.50 2.17 9.73
N ALA A 367 -10.65 1.17 10.61
CA ALA A 367 -10.89 1.42 12.04
C ALA A 367 -9.71 2.16 12.69
N GLY A 368 -8.48 1.78 12.34
CA GLY A 368 -7.28 2.45 12.81
C GLY A 368 -7.18 3.90 12.33
N HIS A 369 -7.48 4.17 11.05
CA HIS A 369 -7.49 5.53 10.50
C HIS A 369 -8.52 6.44 11.19
N ILE A 370 -9.73 5.94 11.46
CA ILE A 370 -10.74 6.67 12.23
C ILE A 370 -10.24 6.89 13.67
N GLY A 371 -9.68 5.84 14.30
CA GLY A 371 -9.20 5.91 15.69
C GLY A 371 -8.08 6.94 15.86
N ILE A 372 -7.05 6.88 15.03
CA ILE A 372 -5.92 7.82 15.13
C ILE A 372 -6.36 9.26 14.81
N GLY A 373 -7.29 9.44 13.85
CA GLY A 373 -7.87 10.73 13.53
C GLY A 373 -8.69 11.31 14.68
N ALA A 374 -9.48 10.47 15.39
CA ALA A 374 -10.26 10.86 16.55
C ALA A 374 -9.36 11.30 17.73
N VAL A 375 -8.32 10.53 18.02
CA VAL A 375 -7.33 10.89 19.06
C VAL A 375 -6.59 12.16 18.68
N ALA A 376 -6.18 12.30 17.42
CA ALA A 376 -5.50 13.51 16.94
C ALA A 376 -6.40 14.74 16.99
N GLY A 377 -7.70 14.60 16.73
CA GLY A 377 -8.66 15.69 16.83
C GLY A 377 -8.92 16.19 18.26
N THR A 378 -8.66 15.38 19.29
CA THR A 378 -8.89 15.73 20.70
C THR A 378 -7.61 16.05 21.45
N LEU A 379 -6.53 15.30 21.22
CA LEU A 379 -5.27 15.37 21.97
C LEU A 379 -4.10 15.91 21.12
N GLY A 380 -4.34 16.17 19.83
CA GLY A 380 -3.30 16.57 18.88
C GLY A 380 -2.59 15.38 18.21
N ALA A 381 -1.99 15.65 17.05
CA ALA A 381 -1.31 14.63 16.25
C ALA A 381 -0.10 13.99 16.95
N PRO A 382 0.75 14.74 17.69
CA PRO A 382 1.84 14.15 18.46
C PRO A 382 1.37 13.13 19.49
N ALA A 383 0.34 13.46 20.28
CA ALA A 383 -0.20 12.57 21.30
C ALA A 383 -0.81 11.29 20.67
N ALA A 384 -1.50 11.43 19.56
CA ALA A 384 -2.07 10.29 18.84
C ALA A 384 -0.98 9.30 18.37
N LEU A 385 0.14 9.80 17.85
CA LEU A 385 1.28 8.96 17.48
C LEU A 385 1.97 8.33 18.68
N LEU A 386 2.14 9.07 19.77
CA LEU A 386 2.75 8.57 20.99
C LEU A 386 1.94 7.39 21.56
N ILE A 387 0.61 7.55 21.62
CA ILE A 387 -0.31 6.52 22.11
C ILE A 387 -0.25 5.29 21.19
N ASN A 388 -0.39 5.47 19.89
CA ASN A 388 -0.36 4.36 18.93
C ASN A 388 0.98 3.64 18.92
N GLY A 389 2.10 4.38 18.95
CA GLY A 389 3.44 3.82 19.03
C GLY A 389 3.66 3.06 20.36
N GLY A 390 3.16 3.60 21.46
CA GLY A 390 3.20 2.96 22.78
C GLY A 390 2.41 1.64 22.81
N ILE A 391 1.19 1.63 22.27
CA ILE A 391 0.36 0.42 22.16
C ILE A 391 1.06 -0.63 21.29
N LEU A 392 1.56 -0.24 20.13
CA LEU A 392 2.25 -1.17 19.22
C LEU A 392 3.51 -1.75 19.85
N THR A 393 4.31 -0.91 20.55
CA THR A 393 5.49 -1.35 21.30
C THR A 393 5.10 -2.33 22.41
N PHE A 394 4.08 -2.00 23.20
CA PHE A 394 3.58 -2.85 24.29
C PHE A 394 3.13 -4.22 23.75
N ILE A 395 2.31 -4.24 22.69
CA ILE A 395 1.89 -5.49 22.04
C ILE A 395 3.10 -6.28 21.53
N GLY A 396 4.05 -5.62 20.86
CA GLY A 396 5.24 -6.26 20.34
C GLY A 396 6.10 -6.90 21.43
N VAL A 397 6.37 -6.18 22.51
CA VAL A 397 7.17 -6.66 23.64
C VAL A 397 6.47 -7.78 24.39
N THR A 398 5.21 -7.59 24.77
CA THR A 398 4.47 -8.58 25.57
C THR A 398 4.27 -9.89 24.81
N THR A 399 3.97 -9.81 23.52
CA THR A 399 3.83 -11.02 22.68
C THR A 399 5.17 -11.69 22.39
N ALA A 400 6.25 -10.93 22.21
CA ALA A 400 7.59 -11.49 22.04
C ALA A 400 8.08 -12.24 23.29
N LEU A 401 7.73 -11.74 24.49
CA LEU A 401 8.07 -12.39 25.77
C LEU A 401 7.13 -13.56 26.08
N GLY A 402 5.83 -13.37 25.87
CA GLY A 402 4.79 -14.35 26.22
C GLY A 402 4.64 -15.52 25.24
N LEU A 403 5.12 -15.36 23.97
CA LEU A 403 4.93 -16.32 22.90
C LEU A 403 6.26 -16.85 22.33
N PRO A 404 7.05 -17.64 23.11
CA PRO A 404 8.35 -18.11 22.68
C PRO A 404 8.28 -19.02 21.41
N ARG A 405 7.13 -19.68 21.18
CA ARG A 405 6.92 -20.47 19.95
C ARG A 405 6.93 -19.60 18.70
N ILE A 406 6.25 -18.45 18.70
CA ILE A 406 6.22 -17.52 17.58
C ILE A 406 7.59 -16.89 17.37
N ARG A 407 8.27 -16.51 18.45
CA ARG A 407 9.62 -15.93 18.40
C ARG A 407 10.65 -16.86 17.77
N ARG A 408 10.48 -18.20 17.87
CA ARG A 408 11.40 -19.21 17.32
C ARG A 408 11.09 -19.64 15.89
N LEU A 409 10.03 -19.09 15.27
CA LEU A 409 9.69 -19.39 13.87
C LEU A 409 10.83 -19.00 12.91
N SER A 410 11.07 -19.86 11.91
CA SER A 410 12.16 -19.72 10.92
C SER A 410 11.64 -19.70 9.48
#